data_541c681e36d60373f8a07999ce39ae14
#
_entry.id   541c681e36d60373f8a07999ce39ae14
#
_cell.length_a   1.000
_cell.length_b   1.000
_cell.length_c   1.000
_cell.angle_alpha   90.00
_cell.angle_beta   90.00
_cell.angle_gamma   90.00
#
_symmetry.space_group_name_H-M   'P 1'
#
loop_
_entity.id
_entity.type
_entity.pdbx_description
1 polymer ?
#
loop_
_entity_poly.entity_id
_entity_poly.type
_entity_poly.pdbx_seq_one_letter_code
_entity_poly.pdbx_strand_id
1 'polypeptide(L)'
;MTVIKPVEYRTQAIDSSFEAEQVQFKLWRNLSASEKELLLKRVTKRGAMLALAGIKGQFPTASKEIIRDYYIRKRLGDKWANLLSGLKYQGDLMIEDPIWLALELASILSSLDIMYYVGGSVASSFQGEVRLTQDLDLIANIENSQIQPLIRAMVDQFYISHTAVEEAVNGKTLSFNVIHLTTTEKADIFVMKDDEFSLSQMSRRVLHIGDRNKSFYICTPEDTILQKLLCFRMYNSESQKQWRDILGVLKLQKELLDFDHLGEWGKKLNLTELLVQALRESGNG
;
A
#
# COMPACT_ATOMS: atom_id res chain seq x y z
N MET A 1 13.63 -1.93 34.08
CA MET A 1 14.71 -2.67 33.40
C MET A 1 15.19 -1.84 32.23
N THR A 2 16.47 -1.50 32.19
CA THR A 2 17.05 -0.80 31.04
C THR A 2 17.16 -1.80 29.87
N VAL A 3 16.44 -1.55 28.79
CA VAL A 3 16.51 -2.40 27.60
C VAL A 3 17.84 -2.11 26.89
N ILE A 4 18.69 -3.12 26.78
CA ILE A 4 19.99 -2.98 26.11
C ILE A 4 19.75 -2.97 24.60
N LYS A 5 20.30 -1.95 23.91
CA LYS A 5 20.24 -1.88 22.44
C LYS A 5 21.07 -3.01 21.82
N PRO A 6 20.49 -3.87 20.94
CA PRO A 6 21.27 -4.87 20.19
C PRO A 6 22.36 -4.21 19.32
N VAL A 7 23.48 -4.90 19.12
CA VAL A 7 24.69 -4.32 18.47
C VAL A 7 24.39 -3.78 17.06
N GLU A 8 23.64 -4.50 16.27
CA GLU A 8 23.32 -4.14 14.87
C GLU A 8 21.96 -3.44 14.71
N TYR A 9 21.28 -3.12 15.83
CA TYR A 9 19.96 -2.51 15.78
C TYR A 9 19.97 -1.15 15.08
N ARG A 10 19.16 -0.99 14.06
CA ARG A 10 18.99 0.24 13.30
C ARG A 10 17.66 0.91 13.66
N THR A 11 17.71 2.17 14.14
CA THR A 11 16.51 2.98 14.37
C THR A 11 15.81 3.35 13.04
N GLN A 12 14.50 3.56 13.09
CA GLN A 12 13.69 3.93 11.92
C GLN A 12 14.02 5.36 11.43
N ALA A 13 14.37 6.25 12.34
CA ALA A 13 14.80 7.59 12.01
C ALA A 13 16.19 7.85 12.61
N ILE A 14 17.04 8.55 11.85
CA ILE A 14 18.44 8.80 12.21
C ILE A 14 18.56 9.71 13.46
N ASP A 15 17.56 10.54 13.71
CA ASP A 15 17.47 11.49 14.83
C ASP A 15 16.71 10.91 16.04
N SER A 16 16.26 9.67 15.98
CA SER A 16 15.58 9.00 17.08
C SER A 16 16.54 8.14 17.90
N SER A 17 16.50 8.28 19.24
CA SER A 17 17.20 7.36 20.11
C SER A 17 16.51 6.00 20.16
N PHE A 18 17.26 4.95 20.51
CA PHE A 18 16.70 3.60 20.71
C PHE A 18 15.56 3.59 21.73
N GLU A 19 15.74 4.29 22.85
CA GLU A 19 14.76 4.37 23.94
C GLU A 19 13.47 5.05 23.47
N ALA A 20 13.58 6.16 22.73
CA ALA A 20 12.43 6.87 22.16
C ALA A 20 11.66 5.98 21.18
N GLU A 21 12.38 5.27 20.32
CA GLU A 21 11.78 4.33 19.38
C GLU A 21 11.08 3.16 20.08
N GLN A 22 11.67 2.61 21.17
CA GLN A 22 11.02 1.54 21.95
C GLN A 22 9.70 2.02 22.56
N VAL A 23 9.64 3.25 23.07
CA VAL A 23 8.38 3.83 23.58
C VAL A 23 7.35 3.96 22.45
N GLN A 24 7.75 4.49 21.30
CA GLN A 24 6.87 4.66 20.14
C GLN A 24 6.32 3.32 19.64
N PHE A 25 7.17 2.30 19.49
CA PHE A 25 6.72 0.98 19.06
C PHE A 25 5.82 0.29 20.07
N LYS A 26 6.08 0.48 21.37
CA LYS A 26 5.17 -0.01 22.42
C LYS A 26 3.78 0.62 22.30
N LEU A 27 3.70 1.93 22.06
CA LEU A 27 2.42 2.61 21.84
C LEU A 27 1.71 2.06 20.59
N TRP A 28 2.41 1.88 19.47
CA TRP A 28 1.82 1.35 18.24
C TRP A 28 1.37 -0.11 18.35
N ARG A 29 2.09 -0.97 19.10
CA ARG A 29 1.66 -2.36 19.35
C ARG A 29 0.34 -2.43 20.14
N ASN A 30 0.12 -1.47 21.02
CA ASN A 30 -1.10 -1.41 21.84
C ASN A 30 -2.32 -0.90 21.06
N LEU A 31 -2.15 -0.33 19.87
CA LEU A 31 -3.25 0.09 19.04
C LEU A 31 -3.98 -1.12 18.45
N SER A 32 -5.31 -1.10 18.54
CA SER A 32 -6.17 -2.03 17.80
C SER A 32 -6.05 -1.81 16.29
N ALA A 33 -6.50 -2.78 15.50
CA ALA A 33 -6.53 -2.67 14.04
C ALA A 33 -7.30 -1.44 13.56
N SER A 34 -8.45 -1.14 14.19
CA SER A 34 -9.27 0.04 13.88
C SER A 34 -8.57 1.36 14.23
N GLU A 35 -7.82 1.40 15.33
CA GLU A 35 -7.05 2.59 15.70
C GLU A 35 -5.88 2.84 14.74
N LYS A 36 -5.19 1.79 14.28
CA LYS A 36 -4.16 1.88 13.24
C LYS A 36 -4.74 2.36 11.91
N GLU A 37 -5.89 1.83 11.51
CA GLU A 37 -6.64 2.30 10.34
C GLU A 37 -6.94 3.80 10.44
N LEU A 38 -7.52 4.24 11.56
CA LEU A 38 -7.85 5.64 11.78
C LEU A 38 -6.62 6.55 11.75
N LEU A 39 -5.50 6.09 12.32
CA LEU A 39 -4.24 6.81 12.32
C LEU A 39 -3.71 6.97 10.89
N LEU A 40 -3.70 5.89 10.10
CA LEU A 40 -3.24 5.92 8.71
C LEU A 40 -4.12 6.84 7.85
N LYS A 41 -5.45 6.74 7.96
CA LYS A 41 -6.41 7.64 7.29
C LYS A 41 -6.13 9.11 7.63
N ARG A 42 -5.94 9.42 8.93
CA ARG A 42 -5.68 10.80 9.37
C ARG A 42 -4.36 11.35 8.83
N VAL A 43 -3.29 10.58 8.88
CA VAL A 43 -1.98 11.01 8.37
C VAL A 43 -2.05 11.28 6.88
N THR A 44 -2.68 10.39 6.10
CA THR A 44 -2.79 10.53 4.65
C THR A 44 -3.69 11.69 4.24
N LYS A 45 -4.90 11.79 4.82
CA LYS A 45 -5.80 12.93 4.54
C LYS A 45 -5.20 14.28 4.92
N ARG A 46 -4.51 14.39 6.06
CA ARG A 46 -3.83 15.63 6.45
C ARG A 46 -2.75 16.02 5.46
N GLY A 47 -1.94 15.06 4.98
CA GLY A 47 -0.94 15.32 3.95
C GLY A 47 -1.56 15.85 2.66
N ALA A 48 -2.63 15.22 2.18
CA ALA A 48 -3.38 15.66 1.01
C ALA A 48 -4.00 17.07 1.18
N MET A 49 -4.61 17.34 2.34
CA MET A 49 -5.18 18.64 2.68
C MET A 49 -4.12 19.74 2.73
N LEU A 50 -2.95 19.48 3.31
CA LEU A 50 -1.83 20.43 3.35
C LEU A 50 -1.31 20.73 1.94
N ALA A 51 -1.16 19.73 1.09
CA ALA A 51 -0.77 19.91 -0.31
C ALA A 51 -1.79 20.79 -1.06
N LEU A 52 -3.08 20.51 -0.89
CA LEU A 52 -4.16 21.30 -1.51
C LEU A 52 -4.19 22.74 -0.97
N ALA A 53 -4.01 22.93 0.33
CA ALA A 53 -3.94 24.26 0.95
C ALA A 53 -2.75 25.06 0.41
N GLY A 54 -1.58 24.42 0.25
CA GLY A 54 -0.40 25.04 -0.36
C GLY A 54 -0.66 25.50 -1.80
N ILE A 55 -1.33 24.66 -2.62
CA ILE A 55 -1.70 25.02 -4.00
C ILE A 55 -2.67 26.23 -3.99
N LYS A 56 -3.71 26.21 -3.16
CA LYS A 56 -4.66 27.34 -3.04
C LYS A 56 -3.99 28.62 -2.59
N GLY A 57 -3.03 28.54 -1.66
CA GLY A 57 -2.24 29.70 -1.22
C GLY A 57 -1.33 30.26 -2.33
N GLN A 58 -0.80 29.41 -3.18
CA GLN A 58 0.03 29.81 -4.32
C GLN A 58 -0.80 30.42 -5.46
N PHE A 59 -2.04 29.99 -5.64
CA PHE A 59 -2.94 30.42 -6.72
C PHE A 59 -4.32 30.86 -6.17
N PRO A 60 -4.39 31.94 -5.39
CA PRO A 60 -5.61 32.32 -4.65
C PRO A 60 -6.81 32.70 -5.53
N THR A 61 -6.58 33.10 -6.78
CA THR A 61 -7.62 33.49 -7.74
C THR A 61 -7.91 32.40 -8.79
N ALA A 62 -7.24 31.24 -8.72
CA ALA A 62 -7.45 30.21 -9.70
C ALA A 62 -8.82 29.51 -9.53
N SER A 63 -9.40 29.08 -10.65
CA SER A 63 -10.65 28.31 -10.62
C SER A 63 -10.46 26.93 -9.96
N LYS A 64 -11.57 26.28 -9.59
CA LYS A 64 -11.54 24.95 -8.99
C LYS A 64 -10.89 23.92 -9.92
N GLU A 65 -11.11 24.05 -11.21
CA GLU A 65 -10.55 23.17 -12.26
C GLU A 65 -9.02 23.31 -12.33
N ILE A 66 -8.51 24.52 -12.28
CA ILE A 66 -7.05 24.79 -12.27
C ILE A 66 -6.43 24.21 -10.99
N ILE A 67 -7.03 24.46 -9.82
CA ILE A 67 -6.55 23.91 -8.54
C ILE A 67 -6.53 22.38 -8.59
N ARG A 68 -7.59 21.75 -9.14
CA ARG A 68 -7.69 20.31 -9.31
C ARG A 68 -6.58 19.77 -10.24
N ASP A 69 -6.36 20.39 -11.40
CA ASP A 69 -5.30 19.97 -12.33
C ASP A 69 -3.93 20.05 -11.67
N TYR A 70 -3.61 21.14 -10.99
CA TYR A 70 -2.37 21.28 -10.23
C TYR A 70 -2.22 20.21 -9.15
N TYR A 71 -3.29 19.90 -8.42
CA TYR A 71 -3.27 18.87 -7.38
C TYR A 71 -2.99 17.49 -7.97
N ILE A 72 -3.68 17.13 -9.05
CA ILE A 72 -3.47 15.86 -9.76
C ILE A 72 -2.04 15.77 -10.29
N ARG A 73 -1.56 16.83 -10.93
CA ARG A 73 -0.22 16.92 -11.51
C ARG A 73 0.89 16.75 -10.46
N LYS A 74 0.72 17.38 -9.31
CA LYS A 74 1.65 17.24 -8.17
C LYS A 74 1.62 15.86 -7.53
N ARG A 75 0.46 15.20 -7.51
CA ARG A 75 0.24 13.93 -6.86
C ARG A 75 0.54 12.74 -7.77
N LEU A 76 0.01 12.74 -8.97
CA LEU A 76 0.05 11.61 -9.90
C LEU A 76 1.00 11.81 -11.09
N GLY A 77 1.46 13.05 -11.32
CA GLY A 77 2.32 13.43 -12.45
C GLY A 77 1.55 13.84 -13.71
N ASP A 78 2.30 14.34 -14.69
CA ASP A 78 1.75 14.94 -15.91
C ASP A 78 0.95 13.97 -16.77
N LYS A 79 1.38 12.72 -16.86
CA LYS A 79 0.68 11.67 -17.62
C LYS A 79 -0.79 11.57 -17.19
N TRP A 80 -1.04 11.45 -15.90
CA TRP A 80 -2.38 11.27 -15.34
C TRP A 80 -3.19 12.56 -15.34
N ALA A 81 -2.53 13.71 -15.07
CA ALA A 81 -3.19 15.00 -15.14
C ALA A 81 -3.75 15.28 -16.55
N ASN A 82 -2.94 15.08 -17.59
CA ASN A 82 -3.37 15.28 -18.98
C ASN A 82 -4.50 14.34 -19.39
N LEU A 83 -4.45 13.08 -18.93
CA LEU A 83 -5.49 12.10 -19.21
C LEU A 83 -6.81 12.44 -18.52
N LEU A 84 -6.79 12.77 -17.23
CA LEU A 84 -7.99 13.11 -16.45
C LEU A 84 -8.60 14.46 -16.84
N SER A 85 -7.80 15.44 -17.27
CA SER A 85 -8.30 16.72 -17.79
C SER A 85 -9.13 16.52 -19.07
N GLY A 86 -8.77 15.56 -19.90
CA GLY A 86 -9.51 15.18 -21.12
C GLY A 86 -10.90 14.57 -20.85
N LEU A 87 -11.14 14.01 -19.65
CA LEU A 87 -12.41 13.38 -19.30
C LEU A 87 -13.52 14.36 -18.90
N LYS A 88 -13.28 15.68 -18.91
CA LYS A 88 -14.25 16.75 -18.59
C LYS A 88 -15.05 16.51 -17.30
N TYR A 89 -14.43 15.89 -16.29
CA TYR A 89 -15.08 15.70 -15.01
C TYR A 89 -15.36 17.04 -14.32
N GLN A 90 -16.61 17.35 -14.04
CA GLN A 90 -17.05 18.65 -13.49
C GLN A 90 -17.30 18.64 -11.96
N GLY A 91 -17.08 17.51 -11.29
CA GLY A 91 -17.31 17.40 -9.85
C GLY A 91 -16.24 18.12 -9.00
N ASP A 92 -16.61 18.49 -7.77
CA ASP A 92 -15.66 19.00 -6.78
C ASP A 92 -14.65 17.91 -6.40
N LEU A 93 -13.38 18.33 -6.17
CA LEU A 93 -12.35 17.43 -5.67
C LEU A 93 -12.66 17.04 -4.21
N MET A 94 -12.85 15.75 -3.97
CA MET A 94 -13.01 15.19 -2.64
C MET A 94 -11.67 14.60 -2.17
N ILE A 95 -11.29 14.87 -0.94
CA ILE A 95 -10.06 14.32 -0.35
C ILE A 95 -10.40 13.05 0.40
N GLU A 96 -9.91 11.94 -0.10
CA GLU A 96 -9.99 10.62 0.51
C GLU A 96 -8.59 10.03 0.77
N ASP A 97 -8.52 8.77 1.11
CA ASP A 97 -7.31 8.07 1.49
C ASP A 97 -7.28 6.66 0.85
N PRO A 98 -6.11 6.00 0.76
CA PRO A 98 -5.99 4.68 0.15
C PRO A 98 -6.81 3.59 0.85
N ILE A 99 -7.13 3.73 2.15
CA ILE A 99 -7.99 2.75 2.84
C ILE A 99 -9.43 2.88 2.36
N TRP A 100 -9.92 4.12 2.18
CA TRP A 100 -11.22 4.35 1.57
C TRP A 100 -11.27 3.71 0.16
N LEU A 101 -10.24 3.92 -0.65
CA LEU A 101 -10.15 3.32 -1.98
C LEU A 101 -10.11 1.79 -1.92
N ALA A 102 -9.38 1.20 -0.95
CA ALA A 102 -9.35 -0.24 -0.74
C ALA A 102 -10.74 -0.81 -0.46
N LEU A 103 -11.55 -0.12 0.35
CA LEU A 103 -12.92 -0.53 0.67
C LEU A 103 -13.86 -0.45 -0.55
N GLU A 104 -13.73 0.60 -1.38
CA GLU A 104 -14.52 0.72 -2.61
C GLU A 104 -14.17 -0.38 -3.63
N LEU A 105 -12.87 -0.60 -3.86
CA LEU A 105 -12.42 -1.67 -4.75
C LEU A 105 -12.74 -3.07 -4.21
N ALA A 106 -12.65 -3.28 -2.89
CA ALA A 106 -13.02 -4.51 -2.22
C ALA A 106 -14.47 -4.91 -2.52
N SER A 107 -15.39 -3.94 -2.45
CA SER A 107 -16.81 -4.16 -2.75
C SER A 107 -17.02 -4.61 -4.20
N ILE A 108 -16.34 -3.96 -5.15
CA ILE A 108 -16.45 -4.30 -6.57
C ILE A 108 -15.86 -5.69 -6.85
N LEU A 109 -14.63 -5.95 -6.39
CA LEU A 109 -13.95 -7.22 -6.64
C LEU A 109 -14.70 -8.41 -6.01
N SER A 110 -15.20 -8.25 -4.79
CA SER A 110 -15.98 -9.28 -4.11
C SER A 110 -17.32 -9.55 -4.82
N SER A 111 -17.97 -8.53 -5.39
CA SER A 111 -19.23 -8.73 -6.16
C SER A 111 -19.02 -9.50 -7.47
N LEU A 112 -17.80 -9.60 -7.93
CA LEU A 112 -17.38 -10.31 -9.16
C LEU A 112 -16.64 -11.62 -8.85
N ASP A 113 -16.64 -12.08 -7.60
CA ASP A 113 -15.90 -13.26 -7.13
C ASP A 113 -14.40 -13.23 -7.47
N ILE A 114 -13.82 -12.02 -7.54
CA ILE A 114 -12.38 -11.83 -7.78
C ILE A 114 -11.65 -11.88 -6.43
N MET A 115 -10.79 -12.87 -6.24
CA MET A 115 -9.92 -12.94 -5.06
C MET A 115 -8.85 -11.85 -5.12
N TYR A 116 -8.61 -11.18 -4.00
CA TYR A 116 -7.63 -10.09 -3.92
C TYR A 116 -7.08 -9.93 -2.51
N TYR A 117 -6.01 -9.17 -2.38
CA TYR A 117 -5.53 -8.60 -1.12
C TYR A 117 -4.82 -7.27 -1.35
N VAL A 118 -4.83 -6.43 -0.32
CA VAL A 118 -4.07 -5.18 -0.24
C VAL A 118 -2.66 -5.49 0.20
N GLY A 119 -1.68 -4.99 -0.54
CA GLY A 119 -0.25 -5.14 -0.29
C GLY A 119 0.48 -3.82 -0.14
N GLY A 120 1.73 -3.81 -0.55
CA GLY A 120 2.55 -2.61 -0.73
C GLY A 120 2.70 -1.73 0.51
N SER A 121 2.64 -0.43 0.29
CA SER A 121 2.85 0.58 1.34
C SER A 121 1.69 0.67 2.33
N VAL A 122 0.46 0.38 1.91
CA VAL A 122 -0.70 0.35 2.80
C VAL A 122 -0.54 -0.79 3.80
N ALA A 123 -0.24 -2.00 3.34
CA ALA A 123 -0.02 -3.16 4.20
C ALA A 123 1.12 -2.93 5.20
N SER A 124 2.29 -2.45 4.73
CA SER A 124 3.42 -2.18 5.61
C SER A 124 3.15 -1.09 6.64
N SER A 125 2.34 -0.07 6.31
CA SER A 125 1.94 0.97 7.26
C SER A 125 0.92 0.48 8.30
N PHE A 126 0.12 -0.50 7.94
CA PHE A 126 -0.83 -1.16 8.83
C PHE A 126 -0.14 -2.07 9.85
N GLN A 127 0.87 -2.79 9.38
CA GLN A 127 1.59 -3.83 10.13
C GLN A 127 2.84 -3.30 10.82
N GLY A 128 3.40 -2.21 10.32
CA GLY A 128 4.64 -1.59 10.76
C GLY A 128 4.49 -0.14 11.19
N GLU A 129 5.46 0.68 10.83
CA GLU A 129 5.47 2.11 11.10
C GLU A 129 4.42 2.83 10.23
N VAL A 130 3.52 3.58 10.87
CA VAL A 130 2.52 4.37 10.16
C VAL A 130 3.19 5.55 9.45
N ARG A 131 3.07 5.61 8.16
CA ARG A 131 3.57 6.71 7.33
C ARG A 131 2.59 7.09 6.22
N LEU A 132 2.78 8.29 5.68
CA LEU A 132 2.02 8.75 4.53
C LEU A 132 2.24 7.82 3.34
N THR A 133 1.14 7.36 2.72
CA THR A 133 1.13 6.62 1.47
C THR A 133 0.17 7.28 0.49
N GLN A 134 0.51 7.30 -0.80
CA GLN A 134 -0.26 7.98 -1.84
C GLN A 134 -1.01 6.99 -2.72
N ASP A 135 -0.42 5.82 -2.94
CA ASP A 135 -0.94 4.81 -3.86
C ASP A 135 -1.40 3.58 -3.07
N LEU A 136 -2.42 2.92 -3.59
CA LEU A 136 -2.89 1.61 -3.13
C LEU A 136 -2.33 0.54 -4.06
N ASP A 137 -1.56 -0.40 -3.52
CA ASP A 137 -1.16 -1.61 -4.23
C ASP A 137 -2.15 -2.73 -3.89
N LEU A 138 -2.75 -3.33 -4.90
CA LEU A 138 -3.71 -4.41 -4.76
C LEU A 138 -3.32 -5.56 -5.68
N ILE A 139 -3.30 -6.78 -5.16
CA ILE A 139 -3.04 -7.98 -5.93
C ILE A 139 -4.36 -8.71 -6.13
N ALA A 140 -4.71 -9.04 -7.38
CA ALA A 140 -5.97 -9.66 -7.72
C ALA A 140 -5.78 -10.85 -8.67
N ASN A 141 -6.53 -11.93 -8.41
CA ASN A 141 -6.60 -13.08 -9.32
C ASN A 141 -7.75 -12.88 -10.31
N ILE A 142 -7.44 -12.32 -11.46
CA ILE A 142 -8.43 -11.93 -12.48
C ILE A 142 -8.35 -12.89 -13.65
N GLU A 143 -9.46 -13.54 -13.96
CA GLU A 143 -9.60 -14.39 -15.14
C GLU A 143 -10.05 -13.58 -16.38
N ASN A 144 -9.76 -14.09 -17.59
CA ASN A 144 -10.17 -13.46 -18.85
C ASN A 144 -11.69 -13.21 -18.92
N SER A 145 -12.49 -14.12 -18.37
CA SER A 145 -13.96 -14.01 -18.31
C SER A 145 -14.44 -12.83 -17.45
N GLN A 146 -13.62 -12.36 -16.50
CA GLN A 146 -13.94 -11.29 -15.55
C GLN A 146 -13.55 -9.90 -16.07
N ILE A 147 -12.77 -9.76 -17.15
CA ILE A 147 -12.30 -8.47 -17.68
C ILE A 147 -13.47 -7.53 -17.97
N GLN A 148 -14.43 -7.98 -18.79
CA GLN A 148 -15.58 -7.14 -19.18
C GLN A 148 -16.52 -6.81 -18.01
N PRO A 149 -16.87 -7.75 -17.12
CA PRO A 149 -17.60 -7.45 -15.89
C PRO A 149 -16.88 -6.40 -15.02
N LEU A 150 -15.57 -6.52 -14.83
CA LEU A 150 -14.76 -5.61 -14.03
C LEU A 150 -14.80 -4.17 -14.59
N ILE A 151 -14.58 -4.01 -15.89
CA ILE A 151 -14.62 -2.71 -16.54
C ILE A 151 -16.01 -2.07 -16.41
N ARG A 152 -17.07 -2.85 -16.65
CA ARG A 152 -18.44 -2.34 -16.51
C ARG A 152 -18.79 -1.91 -15.08
N ALA A 153 -18.26 -2.60 -14.09
CA ALA A 153 -18.49 -2.25 -12.67
C ALA A 153 -17.72 -0.99 -12.24
N MET A 154 -16.64 -0.62 -12.95
CA MET A 154 -15.77 0.49 -12.57
C MET A 154 -15.99 1.78 -13.39
N VAL A 155 -16.43 1.68 -14.65
CA VAL A 155 -16.35 2.79 -15.63
C VAL A 155 -17.06 4.07 -15.20
N ASP A 156 -18.11 3.99 -14.38
CA ASP A 156 -18.89 5.16 -13.93
C ASP A 156 -18.16 5.99 -12.87
N GLN A 157 -17.31 5.36 -12.08
CA GLN A 157 -16.63 6.00 -10.95
C GLN A 157 -15.10 6.07 -11.11
N PHE A 158 -14.52 5.23 -11.97
CA PHE A 158 -13.09 5.11 -12.15
C PHE A 158 -12.68 5.33 -13.60
N TYR A 159 -11.52 5.97 -13.77
CA TYR A 159 -10.76 5.76 -14.98
C TYR A 159 -10.15 4.35 -14.94
N ILE A 160 -10.41 3.57 -15.98
CA ILE A 160 -9.84 2.25 -16.21
C ILE A 160 -9.62 2.06 -17.71
N SER A 161 -8.46 1.53 -18.12
CA SER A 161 -8.15 1.26 -19.52
C SER A 161 -8.40 -0.22 -19.83
N HIS A 162 -9.31 -0.49 -20.76
CA HIS A 162 -9.61 -1.85 -21.23
C HIS A 162 -8.34 -2.57 -21.70
N THR A 163 -7.56 -1.91 -22.58
CA THR A 163 -6.31 -2.48 -23.11
C THR A 163 -5.31 -2.80 -22.01
N ALA A 164 -5.17 -1.91 -21.00
CA ALA A 164 -4.23 -2.15 -19.92
C ALA A 164 -4.66 -3.34 -19.03
N VAL A 165 -5.96 -3.53 -18.82
CA VAL A 165 -6.50 -4.69 -18.09
C VAL A 165 -6.22 -5.98 -18.89
N GLU A 166 -6.53 -5.99 -20.19
CA GLU A 166 -6.26 -7.15 -21.05
C GLU A 166 -4.77 -7.51 -21.11
N GLU A 167 -3.90 -6.51 -21.26
CA GLU A 167 -2.45 -6.71 -21.28
C GLU A 167 -1.93 -7.29 -19.95
N ALA A 168 -2.46 -6.83 -18.82
CA ALA A 168 -2.07 -7.35 -17.51
C ALA A 168 -2.57 -8.79 -17.28
N VAL A 169 -3.84 -9.07 -17.58
CA VAL A 169 -4.42 -10.41 -17.42
C VAL A 169 -3.76 -11.43 -18.35
N ASN A 170 -3.35 -11.01 -19.55
CA ASN A 170 -2.62 -11.86 -20.50
C ASN A 170 -1.10 -11.91 -20.25
N GLY A 171 -0.61 -11.35 -19.14
CA GLY A 171 0.78 -11.43 -18.73
C GLY A 171 1.77 -10.55 -19.54
N LYS A 172 1.28 -9.62 -20.37
CA LYS A 172 2.14 -8.68 -21.11
C LYS A 172 2.68 -7.57 -20.21
N THR A 173 1.90 -7.17 -19.20
CA THR A 173 2.29 -6.24 -18.15
C THR A 173 2.02 -6.89 -16.79
N LEU A 174 2.60 -6.33 -15.70
CA LEU A 174 2.40 -6.86 -14.36
C LEU A 174 1.13 -6.32 -13.69
N SER A 175 0.69 -5.13 -14.10
CA SER A 175 -0.39 -4.41 -13.45
C SER A 175 -1.07 -3.43 -14.40
N PHE A 176 -2.23 -2.97 -13.98
CA PHE A 176 -2.92 -1.82 -14.56
C PHE A 176 -3.34 -0.84 -13.49
N ASN A 177 -3.63 0.41 -13.89
CA ASN A 177 -4.01 1.47 -12.96
C ASN A 177 -5.51 1.72 -13.01
N VAL A 178 -6.09 2.01 -11.86
CA VAL A 178 -7.41 2.60 -11.73
C VAL A 178 -7.33 3.90 -10.94
N ILE A 179 -8.09 4.93 -11.35
CA ILE A 179 -8.10 6.23 -10.68
C ILE A 179 -9.55 6.62 -10.43
N HIS A 180 -9.90 6.85 -9.17
CA HIS A 180 -11.25 7.31 -8.84
C HIS A 180 -11.45 8.76 -9.31
N LEU A 181 -12.49 9.01 -10.11
CA LEU A 181 -12.70 10.26 -10.83
C LEU A 181 -12.90 11.47 -9.91
N THR A 182 -13.58 11.30 -8.78
CA THR A 182 -13.90 12.39 -7.86
C THR A 182 -12.74 12.70 -6.90
N THR A 183 -12.10 11.65 -6.33
CA THR A 183 -11.09 11.81 -5.29
C THR A 183 -9.67 11.86 -5.83
N THR A 184 -9.47 11.40 -7.07
CA THR A 184 -8.16 11.21 -7.70
C THR A 184 -7.26 10.21 -6.95
N GLU A 185 -7.84 9.39 -6.05
CA GLU A 185 -7.15 8.26 -5.46
C GLU A 185 -6.82 7.24 -6.56
N LYS A 186 -5.58 6.71 -6.52
CA LYS A 186 -5.05 5.77 -7.52
C LYS A 186 -4.74 4.43 -6.86
N ALA A 187 -5.11 3.35 -7.54
CA ALA A 187 -4.63 2.03 -7.22
C ALA A 187 -3.85 1.42 -8.40
N ASP A 188 -2.78 0.72 -8.06
CA ASP A 188 -2.05 -0.17 -8.94
C ASP A 188 -2.55 -1.59 -8.68
N ILE A 189 -3.27 -2.16 -9.64
CA ILE A 189 -3.81 -3.53 -9.54
C ILE A 189 -2.86 -4.47 -10.25
N PHE A 190 -2.13 -5.25 -9.47
CA PHE A 190 -1.24 -6.31 -9.95
C PHE A 190 -2.05 -7.58 -10.19
N VAL A 191 -1.92 -8.18 -11.36
CA VAL A 191 -2.53 -9.46 -11.64
C VAL A 191 -1.67 -10.55 -11.01
N MET A 192 -2.31 -11.42 -10.21
CA MET A 192 -1.65 -12.52 -9.52
C MET A 192 -0.96 -13.44 -10.51
N LYS A 193 0.28 -13.82 -10.22
CA LYS A 193 1.01 -14.81 -11.00
C LYS A 193 0.58 -16.23 -10.60
N ASP A 194 0.67 -17.15 -11.55
CA ASP A 194 0.45 -18.57 -11.30
C ASP A 194 1.78 -19.21 -10.83
N ASP A 195 2.21 -18.85 -9.62
CA ASP A 195 3.38 -19.43 -8.94
C ASP A 195 3.05 -19.79 -7.49
N GLU A 196 3.86 -20.69 -6.91
CA GLU A 196 3.64 -21.19 -5.54
C GLU A 196 3.59 -20.07 -4.49
N PHE A 197 4.42 -19.03 -4.64
CA PHE A 197 4.46 -17.93 -3.68
C PHE A 197 3.20 -17.07 -3.75
N SER A 198 2.77 -16.73 -4.95
CA SER A 198 1.53 -15.96 -5.17
C SER A 198 0.30 -16.70 -4.67
N LEU A 199 0.22 -18.03 -4.89
CA LEU A 199 -0.84 -18.88 -4.36
C LEU A 199 -0.81 -18.94 -2.83
N SER A 200 0.37 -19.09 -2.22
CA SER A 200 0.55 -19.06 -0.77
C SER A 200 0.05 -17.73 -0.18
N GLN A 201 0.47 -16.60 -0.73
CA GLN A 201 0.04 -15.28 -0.28
C GLN A 201 -1.47 -15.09 -0.38
N MET A 202 -2.08 -15.48 -1.50
CA MET A 202 -3.52 -15.38 -1.71
C MET A 202 -4.29 -16.23 -0.69
N SER A 203 -3.82 -17.44 -0.37
CA SER A 203 -4.46 -18.34 0.61
C SER A 203 -4.32 -17.84 2.06
N ARG A 204 -3.21 -17.17 2.38
CA ARG A 204 -2.89 -16.68 3.73
C ARG A 204 -3.45 -15.28 4.02
N ARG A 205 -4.01 -14.58 3.02
CA ARG A 205 -4.56 -13.23 3.22
C ARG A 205 -5.54 -13.17 4.40
N VAL A 206 -5.53 -12.07 5.12
CA VAL A 206 -6.34 -11.87 6.33
C VAL A 206 -7.44 -10.85 6.06
N LEU A 207 -8.66 -11.14 6.52
CA LEU A 207 -9.76 -10.19 6.45
C LEU A 207 -9.57 -9.11 7.53
N HIS A 208 -9.43 -7.86 7.09
CA HIS A 208 -9.50 -6.69 7.97
C HIS A 208 -10.93 -6.16 7.99
N ILE A 209 -11.51 -6.05 9.18
CA ILE A 209 -12.83 -5.45 9.40
C ILE A 209 -12.59 -4.02 9.89
N GLY A 210 -12.90 -3.05 9.04
CA GLY A 210 -12.75 -1.63 9.31
C GLY A 210 -14.00 -0.97 9.91
N ASP A 211 -14.05 0.35 9.81
CA ASP A 211 -15.18 1.15 10.26
C ASP A 211 -16.47 0.77 9.52
N ARG A 212 -17.62 0.81 10.22
CA ARG A 212 -18.98 0.52 9.69
C ARG A 212 -19.14 -0.88 9.07
N ASN A 213 -18.43 -1.88 9.59
CA ASN A 213 -18.44 -3.26 9.08
C ASN A 213 -18.02 -3.42 7.60
N LYS A 214 -17.40 -2.40 7.00
CA LYS A 214 -16.73 -2.57 5.70
C LYS A 214 -15.42 -3.31 5.92
N SER A 215 -15.08 -4.20 4.99
CA SER A 215 -13.88 -5.03 5.12
C SER A 215 -13.12 -5.16 3.81
N PHE A 216 -11.83 -5.45 3.90
CA PHE A 216 -10.98 -5.81 2.78
C PHE A 216 -9.94 -6.85 3.22
N TYR A 217 -9.42 -7.62 2.27
CA TYR A 217 -8.32 -8.53 2.53
C TYR A 217 -6.99 -7.81 2.47
N ILE A 218 -6.07 -8.17 3.38
CA ILE A 218 -4.70 -7.66 3.42
C ILE A 218 -3.73 -8.85 3.51
N CYS A 219 -2.53 -8.72 2.93
CA CYS A 219 -1.50 -9.75 3.08
C CYS A 219 -1.04 -9.88 4.53
N THR A 220 -0.46 -11.03 4.88
CA THR A 220 0.14 -11.24 6.21
C THR A 220 1.40 -10.39 6.39
N PRO A 221 1.85 -10.15 7.63
CA PRO A 221 3.11 -9.45 7.89
C PRO A 221 4.32 -10.14 7.27
N GLU A 222 4.38 -11.47 7.31
CA GLU A 222 5.45 -12.26 6.70
C GLU A 222 5.50 -12.03 5.19
N ASP A 223 4.34 -12.10 4.54
CA ASP A 223 4.25 -11.90 3.09
C ASP A 223 4.57 -10.46 2.69
N THR A 224 4.21 -9.47 3.54
CA THR A 224 4.66 -8.08 3.37
C THR A 224 6.18 -7.95 3.43
N ILE A 225 6.83 -8.59 4.41
CA ILE A 225 8.29 -8.60 4.55
C ILE A 225 8.94 -9.21 3.31
N LEU A 226 8.50 -10.41 2.90
CA LEU A 226 9.05 -11.12 1.74
C LEU A 226 8.88 -10.34 0.43
N GLN A 227 7.70 -9.78 0.18
CA GLN A 227 7.43 -8.92 -0.98
C GLN A 227 8.35 -7.69 -1.00
N LYS A 228 8.51 -7.03 0.14
CA LYS A 228 9.38 -5.86 0.23
C LYS A 228 10.86 -6.20 0.08
N LEU A 229 11.30 -7.36 0.54
CA LEU A 229 12.66 -7.87 0.29
C LEU A 229 12.87 -8.15 -1.20
N LEU A 230 11.87 -8.73 -1.90
CA LEU A 230 11.92 -8.90 -3.36
C LEU A 230 12.05 -7.55 -4.08
N CYS A 231 11.21 -6.58 -3.72
CA CYS A 231 11.28 -5.24 -4.29
C CYS A 231 12.62 -4.57 -3.98
N PHE A 232 13.11 -4.65 -2.74
CA PHE A 232 14.41 -4.09 -2.35
C PHE A 232 15.55 -4.65 -3.19
N ARG A 233 15.58 -5.97 -3.39
CA ARG A 233 16.57 -6.63 -4.25
C ARG A 233 16.47 -6.17 -5.72
N MET A 234 15.25 -6.02 -6.25
CA MET A 234 15.04 -5.55 -7.64
C MET A 234 15.56 -4.13 -7.87
N TYR A 235 15.58 -3.29 -6.85
CA TYR A 235 16.16 -1.93 -6.89
C TYR A 235 17.63 -1.90 -6.41
N ASN A 236 18.39 -2.95 -6.68
CA ASN A 236 19.81 -3.09 -6.32
C ASN A 236 20.10 -2.84 -4.83
N SER A 237 19.15 -3.13 -3.97
CA SER A 237 19.26 -2.94 -2.51
C SER A 237 19.52 -1.50 -2.06
N GLU A 238 19.08 -0.51 -2.83
CA GLU A 238 19.32 0.93 -2.55
C GLU A 238 18.08 1.63 -1.96
N SER A 239 16.90 1.02 -2.01
CA SER A 239 15.66 1.66 -1.56
C SER A 239 15.53 1.73 -0.04
N GLN A 240 15.99 2.84 0.56
CA GLN A 240 15.86 3.11 2.00
C GLN A 240 14.41 3.03 2.49
N LYS A 241 13.43 3.41 1.65
CA LYS A 241 12.01 3.33 1.96
C LYS A 241 11.55 1.88 2.15
N GLN A 242 11.94 0.97 1.23
CA GLN A 242 11.57 -0.45 1.35
C GLN A 242 12.20 -1.09 2.59
N TRP A 243 13.49 -0.78 2.83
CA TRP A 243 14.20 -1.30 4.00
C TRP A 243 13.59 -0.83 5.32
N ARG A 244 13.24 0.44 5.42
CA ARG A 244 12.54 1.01 6.58
C ARG A 244 11.20 0.32 6.82
N ASP A 245 10.42 0.06 5.79
CA ASP A 245 9.14 -0.65 5.88
C ASP A 245 9.35 -2.08 6.41
N ILE A 246 10.37 -2.82 5.91
CA ILE A 246 10.73 -4.17 6.38
C ILE A 246 11.04 -4.15 7.87
N LEU A 247 11.96 -3.27 8.30
CA LEU A 247 12.34 -3.16 9.71
C LEU A 247 11.14 -2.77 10.59
N GLY A 248 10.29 -1.87 10.11
CA GLY A 248 9.08 -1.44 10.82
C GLY A 248 8.12 -2.60 11.09
N VAL A 249 7.85 -3.45 10.08
CA VAL A 249 7.00 -4.63 10.23
C VAL A 249 7.65 -5.65 11.18
N LEU A 250 8.93 -5.98 10.99
CA LEU A 250 9.67 -6.90 11.85
C LEU A 250 9.64 -6.46 13.33
N LYS A 251 9.85 -5.18 13.60
CA LYS A 251 9.88 -4.63 14.97
C LYS A 251 8.50 -4.63 15.63
N LEU A 252 7.44 -4.31 14.88
CA LEU A 252 6.09 -4.22 15.44
C LEU A 252 5.43 -5.58 15.60
N GLN A 253 5.67 -6.53 14.69
CA GLN A 253 5.03 -7.83 14.67
C GLN A 253 5.85 -8.93 15.36
N LYS A 254 7.01 -8.62 15.89
CA LYS A 254 8.02 -9.53 16.44
C LYS A 254 7.47 -10.82 17.06
N GLU A 255 6.49 -10.70 17.97
CA GLU A 255 5.96 -11.82 18.76
C GLU A 255 4.86 -12.62 18.01
N LEU A 256 4.42 -12.11 16.84
CA LEU A 256 3.32 -12.68 16.08
C LEU A 256 3.78 -13.30 14.75
N LEU A 257 5.07 -13.12 14.37
CA LEU A 257 5.60 -13.57 13.10
C LEU A 257 5.82 -15.08 13.10
N ASP A 258 5.42 -15.71 12.00
CA ASP A 258 5.79 -17.08 11.64
C ASP A 258 7.20 -17.07 11.01
N PHE A 259 8.22 -17.30 11.84
CA PHE A 259 9.62 -17.33 11.41
C PHE A 259 9.95 -18.54 10.57
N ASP A 260 9.22 -19.66 10.71
CA ASP A 260 9.39 -20.84 9.88
C ASP A 260 8.96 -20.55 8.45
N HIS A 261 7.80 -19.89 8.27
CA HIS A 261 7.33 -19.41 6.96
C HIS A 261 8.33 -18.41 6.32
N LEU A 262 8.80 -17.43 7.11
CA LEU A 262 9.81 -16.47 6.62
C LEU A 262 11.09 -17.18 6.18
N GLY A 263 11.58 -18.16 6.95
CA GLY A 263 12.79 -18.93 6.66
C GLY A 263 12.63 -19.82 5.41
N GLU A 264 11.50 -20.52 5.28
CA GLU A 264 11.20 -21.35 4.12
C GLU A 264 11.14 -20.53 2.82
N TRP A 265 10.31 -19.49 2.80
CA TRP A 265 10.20 -18.63 1.61
C TRP A 265 11.43 -17.77 1.37
N GLY A 266 12.13 -17.36 2.43
CA GLY A 266 13.43 -16.69 2.30
C GLY A 266 14.44 -17.53 1.50
N LYS A 267 14.46 -18.86 1.71
CA LYS A 267 15.29 -19.80 0.94
C LYS A 267 14.77 -19.96 -0.49
N LYS A 268 13.49 -20.29 -0.67
CA LYS A 268 12.86 -20.51 -1.99
C LYS A 268 13.01 -19.28 -2.92
N LEU A 269 12.92 -18.09 -2.36
CA LEU A 269 13.03 -16.83 -3.09
C LEU A 269 14.46 -16.27 -3.18
N ASN A 270 15.46 -16.96 -2.67
CA ASN A 270 16.85 -16.50 -2.59
C ASN A 270 17.01 -15.15 -1.84
N LEU A 271 16.32 -14.99 -0.73
CA LEU A 271 16.31 -13.79 0.12
C LEU A 271 17.00 -13.99 1.47
N THR A 272 17.60 -15.15 1.73
CA THR A 272 18.11 -15.56 3.05
C THR A 272 19.08 -14.53 3.65
N GLU A 273 20.02 -14.01 2.88
CA GLU A 273 21.01 -13.03 3.36
C GLU A 273 20.36 -11.72 3.77
N LEU A 274 19.45 -11.19 2.92
CA LEU A 274 18.70 -9.96 3.19
C LEU A 274 17.76 -10.13 4.40
N LEU A 275 17.12 -11.29 4.53
CA LEU A 275 16.25 -11.60 5.67
C LEU A 275 17.05 -11.64 6.97
N VAL A 276 18.20 -12.33 6.99
CA VAL A 276 19.10 -12.39 8.16
C VAL A 276 19.57 -10.99 8.55
N GLN A 277 19.97 -10.17 7.57
CA GLN A 277 20.33 -8.79 7.83
C GLN A 277 19.18 -7.99 8.45
N ALA A 278 17.98 -8.10 7.89
CA ALA A 278 16.80 -7.41 8.40
C ALA A 278 16.43 -7.84 9.83
N LEU A 279 16.54 -9.13 10.13
CA LEU A 279 16.32 -9.67 11.48
C LEU A 279 17.32 -9.10 12.49
N ARG A 280 18.61 -9.03 12.16
CA ARG A 280 19.64 -8.42 13.03
C ARG A 280 19.37 -6.92 13.26
N GLU A 281 19.14 -6.17 12.17
CA GLU A 281 18.89 -4.73 12.25
C GLU A 281 17.57 -4.38 12.95
N SER A 282 16.60 -5.28 12.99
CA SER A 282 15.34 -5.11 13.74
C SER A 282 15.40 -5.57 15.19
N GLY A 283 16.49 -6.24 15.61
CA GLY A 283 16.62 -6.81 16.94
C GLY A 283 15.83 -8.11 17.14
N ASN A 284 15.61 -8.86 16.07
CA ASN A 284 14.96 -10.18 16.03
C ASN A 284 15.96 -11.31 15.69
N GLY A 285 17.24 -11.01 15.54
CA GLY A 285 18.31 -11.94 15.28
C GLY A 285 18.94 -12.50 16.54
#